data_0c315b80c0ddfd55036f390e46ab9e50
#
_entry.id   0c315b80c0ddfd55036f390e46ab9e50
#
_cell.length_a   1.000
_cell.length_b   1.000
_cell.length_c   1.000
_cell.angle_alpha   90.00
_cell.angle_beta   90.00
_cell.angle_gamma   90.00
#
_symmetry.space_group_name_H-M   'P 1'
#
loop_
_entity.id
_entity.type
_entity.pdbx_description
1 polymer ?
#
loop_
_entity_poly.entity_id
_entity_poly.type
_entity_poly.pdbx_seq_one_letter_code
_entity_poly.pdbx_strand_id
1 'polypeptide(L)'
;MNTTKATRRTTLAVGLALALGLGITAQASAGAPRSVSGKPSDNITRIADFYGAYIDAVNDEGGGDLQDALRAHYLTPAFQKELNAWEDKEHADGVLRAQNVPLAWKVTDNNGTADHTEAVVTLTWSAGQTSTLVVDMTRGSHQISHIGAKGLAVK
;
A
#
# COMPACT_ATOMS: atom_id res chain seq x y z
N MET A 1 42.42 53.11 53.49
CA MET A 1 41.52 52.89 54.64
C MET A 1 40.40 51.97 54.16
N ASN A 2 40.12 50.95 54.90
CA ASN A 2 39.06 49.98 54.87
C ASN A 2 39.13 48.86 53.86
N THR A 3 39.71 47.82 54.33
CA THR A 3 39.64 46.45 53.93
C THR A 3 38.25 45.88 54.26
N THR A 4 37.64 45.16 53.31
CA THR A 4 36.52 44.26 53.62
C THR A 4 36.79 42.87 53.11
N LYS A 5 36.88 41.92 54.02
CA LYS A 5 37.17 40.48 53.81
C LYS A 5 35.96 39.77 53.19
N ALA A 6 36.17 39.01 52.14
CA ALA A 6 35.22 38.09 51.58
C ALA A 6 35.26 36.77 52.35
N THR A 7 34.15 36.39 52.96
CA THR A 7 33.95 35.11 53.66
C THR A 7 33.45 34.04 52.67
N ARG A 8 34.26 33.01 52.44
CA ARG A 8 33.79 31.83 51.71
C ARG A 8 32.93 30.96 52.61
N ARG A 9 31.72 30.71 52.18
CA ARG A 9 30.86 29.72 52.81
C ARG A 9 30.85 28.44 51.96
N THR A 10 31.44 27.38 52.54
CA THR A 10 31.37 26.02 52.05
C THR A 10 30.04 25.42 52.41
N THR A 11 29.23 25.05 51.42
CA THR A 11 27.98 24.29 51.63
C THR A 11 28.28 22.82 51.37
N LEU A 12 28.15 22.00 52.40
CA LEU A 12 28.15 20.52 52.29
C LEU A 12 26.81 20.11 51.63
N ALA A 13 26.91 19.40 50.51
CA ALA A 13 25.77 18.72 49.93
C ALA A 13 25.64 17.33 50.53
N VAL A 14 24.60 17.10 51.31
CA VAL A 14 24.19 15.76 51.79
C VAL A 14 23.51 15.03 50.64
N GLY A 15 24.14 13.93 50.21
CA GLY A 15 23.56 13.06 49.19
C GLY A 15 22.43 12.22 49.74
N LEU A 16 21.22 12.45 49.28
CA LEU A 16 20.07 11.59 49.51
C LEU A 16 19.97 10.59 48.34
N ALA A 17 20.35 9.35 48.57
CA ALA A 17 20.17 8.24 47.60
C ALA A 17 18.70 7.81 47.64
N LEU A 18 17.91 8.28 46.68
CA LEU A 18 16.58 7.75 46.41
C LEU A 18 16.71 6.52 45.49
N ALA A 19 16.42 5.34 46.05
CA ALA A 19 16.23 4.13 45.29
C ALA A 19 14.95 4.28 44.47
N LEU A 20 15.12 4.57 43.17
CA LEU A 20 14.02 4.56 42.22
C LEU A 20 13.72 3.14 41.83
N GLY A 21 12.58 2.64 42.34
CA GLY A 21 11.97 1.40 41.84
C GLY A 21 11.77 1.47 40.35
N LEU A 22 12.28 0.47 39.62
CA LEU A 22 12.05 0.28 38.20
C LEU A 22 10.57 -0.08 37.98
N GLY A 23 9.72 0.94 37.92
CA GLY A 23 8.42 0.83 37.31
C GLY A 23 8.61 0.72 35.81
N ILE A 24 8.49 -0.48 35.26
CA ILE A 24 8.39 -0.68 33.82
C ILE A 24 7.04 -0.12 33.40
N THR A 25 6.98 1.15 33.10
CA THR A 25 5.85 1.72 32.36
C THR A 25 5.94 1.13 30.96
N ALA A 26 5.09 0.13 30.65
CA ALA A 26 4.84 -0.26 29.28
C ALA A 26 4.32 0.99 28.54
N GLN A 27 5.22 1.70 27.87
CA GLN A 27 4.82 2.72 26.91
C GLN A 27 4.09 1.97 25.80
N ALA A 28 2.77 2.10 25.78
CA ALA A 28 1.99 1.77 24.60
C ALA A 28 2.60 2.62 23.46
N SER A 29 3.39 1.99 22.62
CA SER A 29 3.89 2.59 21.40
C SER A 29 2.68 2.87 20.53
N ALA A 30 2.13 4.08 20.64
CA ALA A 30 1.21 4.58 19.64
C ALA A 30 1.99 4.55 18.33
N GLY A 31 1.68 3.55 17.48
CA GLY A 31 2.32 3.41 16.18
C GLY A 31 2.27 4.76 15.46
N ALA A 32 3.33 5.09 14.71
CA ALA A 32 3.35 6.29 13.90
C ALA A 32 2.06 6.36 13.06
N PRO A 33 1.47 7.56 12.90
CA PRO A 33 0.27 7.72 12.09
C PRO A 33 0.46 7.08 10.72
N ARG A 34 -0.51 6.27 10.29
CA ARG A 34 -0.48 5.71 8.94
C ARG A 34 -0.66 6.84 7.93
N SER A 35 0.21 6.88 6.93
CA SER A 35 0.09 7.81 5.81
C SER A 35 0.24 7.06 4.50
N VAL A 36 -0.51 7.47 3.50
CA VAL A 36 -0.40 6.99 2.12
C VAL A 36 -0.14 8.21 1.25
N SER A 37 0.80 8.09 0.32
CA SER A 37 1.09 9.16 -0.63
C SER A 37 1.50 8.55 -1.97
N GLY A 38 1.23 9.30 -3.05
CA GLY A 38 1.57 8.90 -4.39
C GLY A 38 1.58 10.10 -5.33
N LYS A 39 1.97 9.86 -6.58
CA LYS A 39 1.92 10.87 -7.67
C LYS A 39 0.90 10.40 -8.70
N PRO A 40 -0.12 11.21 -9.05
CA PRO A 40 -1.16 10.81 -10.03
C PRO A 40 -0.62 10.43 -11.41
N SER A 41 0.55 10.94 -11.79
CA SER A 41 1.24 10.62 -13.05
C SER A 41 2.16 9.40 -12.98
N ASP A 42 2.35 8.82 -11.79
CA ASP A 42 3.16 7.62 -11.62
C ASP A 42 2.31 6.37 -11.83
N ASN A 43 2.74 5.47 -12.71
CA ASN A 43 1.99 4.27 -13.06
C ASN A 43 1.85 3.29 -11.90
N ILE A 44 2.85 3.17 -11.04
CA ILE A 44 2.78 2.30 -9.85
C ILE A 44 1.73 2.82 -8.88
N THR A 45 1.72 4.13 -8.63
CA THR A 45 0.67 4.79 -7.84
C THR A 45 -0.71 4.56 -8.45
N ARG A 46 -0.87 4.73 -9.77
CA ARG A 46 -2.16 4.50 -10.45
C ARG A 46 -2.64 3.06 -10.35
N ILE A 47 -1.75 2.08 -10.46
CA ILE A 47 -2.09 0.67 -10.26
C ILE A 47 -2.53 0.43 -8.80
N ALA A 48 -1.84 1.03 -7.84
CA ALA A 48 -2.19 0.94 -6.42
C ALA A 48 -3.55 1.57 -6.12
N ASP A 49 -3.82 2.77 -6.66
CA ASP A 49 -5.09 3.48 -6.52
C ASP A 49 -6.25 2.67 -7.14
N PHE A 50 -6.02 2.07 -8.32
CA PHE A 50 -6.99 1.20 -8.96
C PHE A 50 -7.33 0.00 -8.08
N TYR A 51 -6.32 -0.76 -7.61
CA TYR A 51 -6.58 -1.96 -6.80
C TYR A 51 -7.25 -1.63 -5.47
N GLY A 52 -6.84 -0.54 -4.82
CA GLY A 52 -7.48 -0.07 -3.58
C GLY A 52 -8.96 0.24 -3.79
N ALA A 53 -9.28 1.12 -4.73
CA ALA A 53 -10.65 1.50 -5.02
C ALA A 53 -11.50 0.33 -5.57
N TYR A 54 -10.91 -0.55 -6.39
CA TYR A 54 -11.60 -1.69 -6.97
C TYR A 54 -11.97 -2.73 -5.92
N ILE A 55 -11.05 -3.07 -5.02
CA ILE A 55 -11.31 -4.02 -3.92
C ILE A 55 -12.37 -3.47 -2.97
N ASP A 56 -12.34 -2.17 -2.65
CA ASP A 56 -13.38 -1.52 -1.85
C ASP A 56 -14.74 -1.62 -2.55
N ALA A 57 -14.80 -1.33 -3.86
CA ALA A 57 -16.04 -1.43 -4.64
C ALA A 57 -16.59 -2.87 -4.74
N VAL A 58 -15.72 -3.89 -4.81
CA VAL A 58 -16.14 -5.31 -4.80
C VAL A 58 -16.66 -5.71 -3.43
N ASN A 59 -16.13 -5.14 -2.35
CA ASN A 59 -16.54 -5.43 -0.98
C ASN A 59 -17.85 -4.73 -0.58
N ASP A 60 -18.20 -3.65 -1.26
CA ASP A 60 -19.39 -2.86 -0.94
C ASP A 60 -20.65 -3.44 -1.60
N GLU A 61 -21.72 -3.56 -0.84
CA GLU A 61 -23.05 -3.92 -1.39
C GLU A 61 -23.50 -2.83 -2.38
N GLY A 62 -23.71 -3.22 -3.65
CA GLY A 62 -24.11 -2.30 -4.72
C GLY A 62 -22.95 -1.56 -5.41
N GLY A 63 -21.72 -1.95 -5.16
CA GLY A 63 -20.52 -1.35 -5.78
C GLY A 63 -20.32 -1.65 -7.28
N GLY A 64 -21.22 -2.40 -7.93
CA GLY A 64 -21.08 -2.82 -9.34
C GLY A 64 -20.89 -1.68 -10.33
N ASP A 65 -21.67 -0.61 -10.23
CA ASP A 65 -21.51 0.58 -11.08
C ASP A 65 -20.14 1.24 -10.90
N LEU A 66 -19.60 1.24 -9.68
CA LEU A 66 -18.27 1.78 -9.39
C LEU A 66 -17.18 0.87 -9.97
N GLN A 67 -17.33 -0.46 -9.88
CA GLN A 67 -16.41 -1.41 -10.50
C GLN A 67 -16.32 -1.17 -12.00
N ASP A 68 -17.47 -1.04 -12.69
CA ASP A 68 -17.52 -0.77 -14.12
C ASP A 68 -16.89 0.56 -14.49
N ALA A 69 -17.16 1.61 -13.72
CA ALA A 69 -16.54 2.92 -13.90
C ALA A 69 -15.01 2.89 -13.72
N LEU A 70 -14.51 2.17 -12.72
CA LEU A 70 -13.09 1.98 -12.49
C LEU A 70 -12.44 1.20 -13.63
N ARG A 71 -13.06 0.12 -14.11
CA ARG A 71 -12.58 -0.63 -15.27
C ARG A 71 -12.53 0.25 -16.52
N ALA A 72 -13.58 1.03 -16.77
CA ALA A 72 -13.64 1.94 -17.91
C ALA A 72 -12.55 3.03 -17.87
N HIS A 73 -12.20 3.51 -16.67
CA HIS A 73 -11.19 4.55 -16.49
C HIS A 73 -9.76 4.01 -16.54
N TYR A 74 -9.50 2.88 -15.89
CA TYR A 74 -8.12 2.40 -15.70
C TYR A 74 -7.66 1.36 -16.71
N LEU A 75 -8.56 0.62 -17.35
CA LEU A 75 -8.21 -0.46 -18.28
C LEU A 75 -8.35 -0.01 -19.73
N THR A 76 -7.50 -0.56 -20.61
CA THR A 76 -7.68 -0.35 -22.05
C THR A 76 -8.96 -1.03 -22.53
N PRO A 77 -9.66 -0.48 -23.54
CA PRO A 77 -10.88 -1.12 -24.09
C PRO A 77 -10.64 -2.53 -24.65
N ALA A 78 -9.45 -2.79 -25.18
CA ALA A 78 -9.07 -4.12 -25.65
C ALA A 78 -8.98 -5.12 -24.49
N PHE A 79 -8.30 -4.73 -23.41
CA PHE A 79 -8.14 -5.59 -22.24
C PHE A 79 -9.47 -5.82 -21.50
N GLN A 80 -10.38 -4.84 -21.45
CA GLN A 80 -11.72 -5.04 -20.87
C GLN A 80 -12.49 -6.16 -21.60
N LYS A 81 -12.39 -6.25 -22.93
CA LYS A 81 -13.02 -7.34 -23.70
C LYS A 81 -12.42 -8.71 -23.38
N GLU A 82 -11.09 -8.77 -23.23
CA GLU A 82 -10.40 -10.01 -22.85
C GLU A 82 -10.79 -10.43 -21.43
N LEU A 83 -10.92 -9.44 -20.54
CA LEU A 83 -11.30 -9.65 -19.15
C LEU A 83 -12.73 -10.24 -19.05
N ASN A 84 -13.69 -9.63 -19.75
CA ASN A 84 -15.07 -10.12 -19.78
C ASN A 84 -15.16 -11.55 -20.32
N ALA A 85 -14.46 -11.86 -21.42
CA ALA A 85 -14.42 -13.21 -21.97
C ALA A 85 -13.78 -14.23 -21.01
N TRP A 86 -12.81 -13.80 -20.21
CA TRP A 86 -12.21 -14.64 -19.17
C TRP A 86 -13.21 -14.88 -18.03
N GLU A 87 -13.91 -13.83 -17.58
CA GLU A 87 -14.91 -13.89 -16.51
C GLU A 87 -16.10 -14.79 -16.87
N ASP A 88 -16.58 -14.71 -18.12
CA ASP A 88 -17.65 -15.57 -18.64
C ASP A 88 -17.26 -17.05 -18.58
N LYS A 89 -15.98 -17.36 -18.80
CA LYS A 89 -15.46 -18.72 -18.81
C LYS A 89 -15.15 -19.24 -17.41
N GLU A 90 -14.50 -18.44 -16.59
CA GLU A 90 -13.97 -18.89 -15.30
C GLU A 90 -14.95 -18.61 -14.13
N HIS A 91 -16.02 -17.84 -14.37
CA HIS A 91 -17.03 -17.46 -13.35
C HIS A 91 -16.41 -16.82 -12.11
N ALA A 92 -15.40 -15.97 -12.31
CA ALA A 92 -14.67 -15.29 -11.26
C ALA A 92 -14.33 -13.86 -11.69
N ASP A 93 -14.04 -12.98 -10.74
CA ASP A 93 -13.62 -11.61 -11.02
C ASP A 93 -12.28 -11.60 -11.77
N GLY A 94 -12.24 -10.98 -12.92
CA GLY A 94 -11.09 -10.98 -13.81
C GLY A 94 -9.94 -10.08 -13.33
N VAL A 95 -10.22 -9.04 -12.57
CA VAL A 95 -9.21 -8.15 -11.99
C VAL A 95 -8.50 -8.84 -10.82
N LEU A 96 -9.27 -9.53 -9.97
CA LEU A 96 -8.75 -10.25 -8.81
C LEU A 96 -8.28 -11.68 -9.14
N ARG A 97 -8.72 -12.21 -10.30
CA ARG A 97 -8.53 -13.63 -10.68
C ARG A 97 -9.03 -14.60 -9.60
N ALA A 98 -10.13 -14.23 -8.95
CA ALA A 98 -10.70 -14.95 -7.82
C ALA A 98 -12.21 -14.70 -7.69
N GLN A 99 -12.89 -15.57 -6.94
CA GLN A 99 -14.31 -15.41 -6.59
C GLN A 99 -14.52 -14.67 -5.25
N ASN A 100 -13.45 -14.51 -4.47
CA ASN A 100 -13.50 -13.88 -3.14
C ASN A 100 -12.80 -12.52 -3.16
N VAL A 101 -13.13 -11.67 -2.18
CA VAL A 101 -12.47 -10.39 -1.93
C VAL A 101 -11.23 -10.60 -1.06
N PRO A 102 -10.05 -10.07 -1.43
CA PRO A 102 -8.85 -10.19 -0.61
C PRO A 102 -8.93 -9.32 0.66
N LEU A 103 -8.31 -9.78 1.74
CA LEU A 103 -8.21 -9.04 3.00
C LEU A 103 -7.21 -7.88 2.95
N ALA A 104 -6.23 -7.95 2.04
CA ALA A 104 -5.21 -6.93 1.84
C ALA A 104 -4.58 -7.06 0.45
N TRP A 105 -3.97 -5.98 0.00
CA TRP A 105 -3.24 -5.92 -1.26
C TRP A 105 -1.92 -5.16 -1.09
N LYS A 106 -0.98 -5.42 -1.98
CA LYS A 106 0.29 -4.72 -2.09
C LYS A 106 0.70 -4.63 -3.56
N VAL A 107 1.12 -3.45 -4.00
CA VAL A 107 1.69 -3.23 -5.33
C VAL A 107 3.19 -3.00 -5.21
N THR A 108 3.97 -3.69 -6.03
CA THR A 108 5.43 -3.58 -6.07
C THR A 108 5.86 -3.37 -7.52
N ASP A 109 6.72 -2.38 -7.76
CA ASP A 109 7.32 -2.13 -9.07
C ASP A 109 8.14 -3.35 -9.51
N ASN A 110 7.94 -3.77 -10.75
CA ASN A 110 8.68 -4.86 -11.40
C ASN A 110 9.40 -4.39 -12.68
N ASN A 111 9.73 -3.13 -12.75
CA ASN A 111 10.44 -2.42 -13.82
C ASN A 111 9.64 -2.25 -15.13
N GLY A 112 9.35 -3.31 -15.86
CA GLY A 112 8.69 -3.24 -17.16
C GLY A 112 9.64 -2.92 -18.33
N THR A 113 9.09 -2.34 -19.40
CA THR A 113 9.79 -2.00 -20.65
C THR A 113 9.76 -0.50 -20.93
N ALA A 114 10.27 -0.07 -22.10
CA ALA A 114 10.16 1.31 -22.55
C ALA A 114 8.69 1.77 -22.70
N ASP A 115 7.78 0.87 -23.12
CA ASP A 115 6.39 1.18 -23.43
C ASP A 115 5.42 0.85 -22.28
N HIS A 116 5.83 0.00 -21.35
CA HIS A 116 4.98 -0.48 -20.26
C HIS A 116 5.69 -0.38 -18.92
N THR A 117 4.93 -0.04 -17.88
CA THR A 117 5.28 -0.27 -16.49
C THR A 117 4.71 -1.62 -16.09
N GLU A 118 5.53 -2.48 -15.51
CA GLU A 118 5.09 -3.75 -14.94
C GLU A 118 5.08 -3.66 -13.41
N ALA A 119 4.02 -4.14 -12.80
CA ALA A 119 3.90 -4.25 -11.34
C ALA A 119 3.51 -5.66 -10.93
N VAL A 120 3.97 -6.09 -9.77
CA VAL A 120 3.45 -7.27 -9.08
C VAL A 120 2.45 -6.83 -8.04
N VAL A 121 1.22 -7.31 -8.17
CA VAL A 121 0.16 -7.13 -7.18
C VAL A 121 0.05 -8.41 -6.35
N THR A 122 0.29 -8.29 -5.05
CA THR A 122 0.11 -9.39 -4.10
C THR A 122 -1.23 -9.21 -3.40
N LEU A 123 -2.10 -10.19 -3.52
CA LEU A 123 -3.39 -10.26 -2.86
C LEU A 123 -3.29 -11.23 -1.68
N THR A 124 -3.76 -10.81 -0.50
CA THR A 124 -3.78 -11.62 0.72
C THR A 124 -5.21 -12.08 1.00
N TRP A 125 -5.43 -13.38 1.09
CA TRP A 125 -6.76 -13.99 1.27
C TRP A 125 -7.05 -14.40 2.72
N SER A 126 -6.02 -14.88 3.41
CA SER A 126 -6.04 -15.24 4.83
C SER A 126 -4.62 -15.22 5.40
N ALA A 127 -4.46 -15.53 6.69
CA ALA A 127 -3.14 -15.62 7.30
C ALA A 127 -2.25 -16.65 6.56
N GLY A 128 -1.22 -16.17 5.90
CA GLY A 128 -0.27 -16.98 5.13
C GLY A 128 -0.72 -17.40 3.72
N GLN A 129 -1.93 -17.05 3.29
CA GLN A 129 -2.40 -17.29 1.92
C GLN A 129 -2.33 -16.02 1.07
N THR A 130 -1.51 -16.05 0.04
CA THR A 130 -1.36 -14.97 -0.93
C THR A 130 -1.38 -15.51 -2.36
N SER A 131 -1.82 -14.66 -3.29
CA SER A 131 -1.59 -14.85 -4.72
C SER A 131 -0.91 -13.62 -5.30
N THR A 132 -0.26 -13.78 -6.44
CA THR A 132 0.41 -12.69 -7.14
C THR A 132 -0.11 -12.58 -8.57
N LEU A 133 -0.33 -11.35 -9.00
CA LEU A 133 -0.70 -10.99 -10.35
C LEU A 133 0.37 -10.06 -10.92
N VAL A 134 0.70 -10.23 -12.18
CA VAL A 134 1.50 -9.27 -12.93
C VAL A 134 0.55 -8.35 -13.68
N VAL A 135 0.76 -7.06 -13.53
CA VAL A 135 -0.06 -5.99 -14.11
C VAL A 135 0.82 -5.13 -14.99
N ASP A 136 0.45 -5.05 -16.27
CA ASP A 136 1.11 -4.16 -17.22
C ASP A 136 0.24 -2.93 -17.47
N MET A 137 0.85 -1.75 -17.36
CA MET A 137 0.24 -0.45 -17.66
C MET A 137 1.04 0.25 -18.74
N THR A 138 0.36 0.69 -19.80
CA THR A 138 0.99 1.45 -20.89
C THR A 138 1.48 2.81 -20.38
N ARG A 139 2.72 3.20 -20.74
CA ARG A 139 3.28 4.50 -20.34
C ARG A 139 2.62 5.68 -21.03
N GLY A 140 2.15 5.48 -22.25
CA GLY A 140 1.54 6.57 -23.05
C GLY A 140 0.11 6.92 -22.63
N SER A 141 -0.75 5.91 -22.38
CA SER A 141 -2.16 6.12 -22.00
C SER A 141 -2.40 6.06 -20.51
N HIS A 142 -1.44 5.59 -19.72
CA HIS A 142 -1.59 5.31 -18.29
C HIS A 142 -2.79 4.40 -17.99
N GLN A 143 -3.03 3.40 -18.87
CA GLN A 143 -4.09 2.41 -18.70
C GLN A 143 -3.49 1.01 -18.60
N ILE A 144 -4.13 0.18 -17.78
CA ILE A 144 -3.80 -1.23 -17.59
C ILE A 144 -4.16 -1.98 -18.88
N SER A 145 -3.19 -2.64 -19.46
CA SER A 145 -3.33 -3.43 -20.70
C SER A 145 -3.26 -4.94 -20.47
N HIS A 146 -2.88 -5.37 -19.27
CA HIS A 146 -2.83 -6.78 -18.91
C HIS A 146 -2.89 -6.99 -17.39
N ILE A 147 -3.55 -8.06 -16.97
CA ILE A 147 -3.53 -8.62 -15.61
C ILE A 147 -3.48 -10.15 -15.75
N GLY A 148 -2.47 -10.78 -15.19
CA GLY A 148 -2.34 -12.25 -15.27
C GLY A 148 -1.27 -12.82 -14.36
N ALA A 149 -1.02 -14.12 -14.47
CA ALA A 149 0.03 -14.79 -13.70
C ALA A 149 1.45 -14.47 -14.21
N LYS A 150 1.54 -13.91 -15.42
CA LYS A 150 2.80 -13.50 -16.08
C LYS A 150 2.56 -12.20 -16.80
N GLY A 151 3.58 -11.35 -16.91
CA GLY A 151 3.54 -10.13 -17.70
C GLY A 151 3.45 -10.39 -19.21
N LEU A 152 3.26 -9.30 -19.96
CA LEU A 152 3.30 -9.35 -21.42
C LEU A 152 4.71 -9.79 -21.86
N ALA A 153 4.79 -10.80 -22.71
CA ALA A 153 6.07 -11.22 -23.26
C ALA A 153 6.71 -10.07 -24.04
N VAL A 154 7.95 -9.73 -23.73
CA VAL A 154 8.76 -8.84 -24.56
C VAL A 154 9.03 -9.57 -25.89
N LYS A 155 8.52 -9.00 -26.99
CA LYS A 155 8.84 -9.49 -28.33
C LYS A 155 10.16 -8.91 -28.82
#